data_dd64ed2ff21e7f3f457c85efc740f296
#
_entry.id   dd64ed2ff21e7f3f457c85efc740f296
#
_cell.length_a   1.000
_cell.length_b   1.000
_cell.length_c   1.000
_cell.angle_alpha   90.00
_cell.angle_beta   90.00
_cell.angle_gamma   90.00
#
_symmetry.space_group_name_H-M   'P 1'
#
loop_
_entity.id
_entity.type
_entity.pdbx_description
1 polymer ?
#
loop_
_entity_poly.entity_id
_entity_poly.type
_entity_poly.pdbx_seq_one_letter_code
_entity_poly.pdbx_strand_id
1 'polypeptide(L)'
;MQPAQELGFAEALRATLRQDPDVILVGEIRDEETAQIAFKAALTGHLVLATLHTNNTLSCLQRLENLGVERALIADTLLLVLSQRLVRSLVGGRLPVYELLRLDETLQDRLRRQLATDELLAPYPGLYFRSIAQTAERMLRDHLVRKEELEPILPIDSESQR
;
A
#
# COMPACT_ATOMS: atom_id res chain seq x y z
N MET A 1 -15.67 31.49 -23.79
CA MET A 1 -14.58 30.82 -23.04
C MET A 1 -15.01 29.40 -22.78
N GLN A 2 -14.40 28.43 -23.43
CA GLN A 2 -14.60 27.01 -23.07
C GLN A 2 -13.90 26.79 -21.71
N PRO A 3 -14.53 26.13 -20.71
CA PRO A 3 -13.84 25.77 -19.51
C PRO A 3 -12.67 24.86 -19.90
N ALA A 4 -11.47 25.11 -19.34
CA ALA A 4 -10.35 24.23 -19.51
C ALA A 4 -10.80 22.83 -19.06
N GLN A 5 -10.77 21.85 -19.96
CA GLN A 5 -10.98 20.44 -19.60
C GLN A 5 -9.91 20.10 -18.56
N GLU A 6 -10.33 19.80 -17.34
CA GLU A 6 -9.42 19.24 -16.36
C GLU A 6 -8.91 17.91 -16.91
N LEU A 7 -7.62 17.84 -17.18
CA LEU A 7 -6.97 16.60 -17.62
C LEU A 7 -7.19 15.54 -16.54
N GLY A 8 -7.86 14.44 -16.88
CA GLY A 8 -8.04 13.33 -15.97
C GLY A 8 -6.69 12.67 -15.62
N PHE A 9 -6.58 12.03 -14.45
CA PHE A 9 -5.36 11.33 -14.01
C PHE A 9 -4.83 10.33 -15.05
N ALA A 10 -5.72 9.57 -15.68
CA ALA A 10 -5.36 8.62 -16.73
C ALA A 10 -4.73 9.28 -17.96
N GLU A 11 -5.29 10.41 -18.41
CA GLU A 11 -4.78 11.15 -19.55
C GLU A 11 -3.41 11.80 -19.24
N ALA A 12 -3.27 12.41 -18.06
CA ALA A 12 -2.02 12.97 -17.59
C ALA A 12 -0.92 11.89 -17.50
N LEU A 13 -1.25 10.70 -16.96
CA LEU A 13 -0.34 9.57 -16.84
C LEU A 13 0.12 9.07 -18.22
N ARG A 14 -0.79 8.94 -19.21
CA ARG A 14 -0.41 8.61 -20.59
C ARG A 14 0.50 9.65 -21.23
N ALA A 15 0.27 10.94 -20.96
CA ALA A 15 1.13 11.99 -21.45
C ALA A 15 2.53 11.93 -20.83
N THR A 16 2.62 11.61 -19.53
CA THR A 16 3.89 11.44 -18.80
C THR A 16 4.68 10.26 -19.37
N LEU A 17 4.05 9.11 -19.64
CA LEU A 17 4.71 7.94 -20.22
C LEU A 17 5.38 8.22 -21.58
N ARG A 18 4.87 9.17 -22.36
CA ARG A 18 5.48 9.58 -23.63
C ARG A 18 6.74 10.44 -23.48
N GLN A 19 7.11 10.82 -22.24
CA GLN A 19 8.32 11.59 -21.94
C GLN A 19 9.49 10.71 -21.50
N ASP A 20 9.35 9.38 -21.60
CA ASP A 20 10.38 8.39 -21.24
C ASP A 20 10.94 8.58 -19.79
N PRO A 21 10.10 8.66 -18.76
CA PRO A 21 10.55 8.84 -17.39
C PRO A 21 11.02 7.52 -16.78
N ASP A 22 12.06 7.54 -15.95
CA ASP A 22 12.44 6.38 -15.12
C ASP A 22 11.51 6.15 -13.95
N VAL A 23 10.99 7.24 -13.35
CA VAL A 23 10.16 7.25 -12.15
C VAL A 23 8.89 8.06 -12.37
N ILE A 24 7.75 7.50 -12.02
CA ILE A 24 6.44 8.13 -12.16
C ILE A 24 5.78 8.22 -10.79
N LEU A 25 5.38 9.41 -10.39
CA LEU A 25 4.56 9.62 -9.19
C LEU A 25 3.10 9.86 -9.59
N VAL A 26 2.23 8.91 -9.26
CA VAL A 26 0.77 9.03 -9.41
C VAL A 26 0.20 9.50 -8.09
N GLY A 27 -0.35 10.72 -8.04
CA GLY A 27 -0.88 11.31 -6.82
C GLY A 27 -1.83 10.35 -6.09
N GLU A 28 -2.79 9.77 -6.82
CA GLU A 28 -3.66 8.71 -6.30
C GLU A 28 -4.27 7.86 -7.43
N ILE A 29 -4.58 6.60 -7.12
CA ILE A 29 -5.31 5.69 -7.99
C ILE A 29 -6.75 5.56 -7.46
N ARG A 30 -7.72 6.15 -8.18
CA ARG A 30 -9.14 6.13 -7.80
C ARG A 30 -9.99 5.19 -8.64
N ASP A 31 -9.61 4.99 -9.88
CA ASP A 31 -10.39 4.31 -10.91
C ASP A 31 -9.59 3.22 -11.62
N GLU A 32 -10.30 2.34 -12.31
CA GLU A 32 -9.76 1.21 -13.06
C GLU A 32 -8.78 1.68 -14.14
N GLU A 33 -9.12 2.72 -14.89
CA GLU A 33 -8.30 3.18 -16.02
C GLU A 33 -6.91 3.64 -15.55
N THR A 34 -6.85 4.46 -14.50
CA THR A 34 -5.59 4.91 -13.89
C THR A 34 -4.78 3.73 -13.34
N ALA A 35 -5.46 2.77 -12.67
CA ALA A 35 -4.82 1.57 -12.15
C ALA A 35 -4.17 0.75 -13.27
N GLN A 36 -4.91 0.45 -14.33
CA GLN A 36 -4.41 -0.33 -15.47
C GLN A 36 -3.20 0.34 -16.15
N ILE A 37 -3.22 1.67 -16.31
CA ILE A 37 -2.09 2.39 -16.92
C ILE A 37 -0.87 2.35 -16.00
N ALA A 38 -1.05 2.57 -14.69
CA ALA A 38 0.03 2.54 -13.71
C ALA A 38 0.73 1.17 -13.65
N PHE A 39 -0.06 0.09 -13.60
CA PHE A 39 0.47 -1.28 -13.57
C PHE A 39 1.14 -1.68 -14.90
N LYS A 40 0.61 -1.27 -16.05
CA LYS A 40 1.26 -1.46 -17.36
C LYS A 40 2.58 -0.70 -17.44
N ALA A 41 2.65 0.52 -16.92
CA ALA A 41 3.90 1.28 -16.83
C ALA A 41 4.94 0.54 -15.98
N ALA A 42 4.55 0.02 -14.80
CA ALA A 42 5.42 -0.76 -13.95
C ALA A 42 5.92 -2.04 -14.66
N LEU A 43 5.05 -2.74 -15.39
CA LEU A 43 5.41 -3.94 -16.17
C LEU A 43 6.43 -3.63 -17.27
N THR A 44 6.39 -2.42 -17.84
CA THR A 44 7.33 -1.99 -18.88
C THR A 44 8.62 -1.37 -18.34
N GLY A 45 8.89 -1.47 -17.02
CA GLY A 45 10.17 -1.13 -16.42
C GLY A 45 10.23 0.23 -15.70
N HIS A 46 9.13 0.99 -15.66
CA HIS A 46 9.09 2.25 -14.90
C HIS A 46 8.92 1.98 -13.40
N LEU A 47 9.60 2.74 -12.55
CA LEU A 47 9.30 2.75 -11.12
C LEU A 47 8.07 3.63 -10.88
N VAL A 48 6.95 3.01 -10.53
CA VAL A 48 5.70 3.73 -10.26
C VAL A 48 5.48 3.83 -8.75
N LEU A 49 5.34 5.06 -8.25
CA LEU A 49 4.93 5.38 -6.89
C LEU A 49 3.50 5.91 -6.94
N ALA A 50 2.60 5.32 -6.16
CA ALA A 50 1.20 5.72 -6.16
C ALA A 50 0.61 5.69 -4.75
N THR A 51 -0.47 6.46 -4.53
CA THR A 51 -1.24 6.37 -3.29
C THR A 51 -2.61 5.74 -3.54
N LEU A 52 -3.09 5.00 -2.54
CA LEU A 52 -4.45 4.47 -2.48
C LEU A 52 -5.04 4.75 -1.09
N HIS A 53 -6.35 4.99 -1.03
CA HIS A 53 -7.05 5.16 0.24
C HIS A 53 -7.49 3.79 0.79
N THR A 54 -6.58 3.14 1.54
CA THR A 54 -6.82 1.84 2.17
C THR A 54 -6.35 1.85 3.62
N ASN A 55 -6.88 0.95 4.43
CA ASN A 55 -6.62 0.94 5.87
C ASN A 55 -5.36 0.15 6.26
N ASN A 56 -4.98 -0.84 5.47
CA ASN A 56 -3.83 -1.70 5.70
C ASN A 56 -3.29 -2.27 4.37
N THR A 57 -2.19 -3.00 4.42
CA THR A 57 -1.53 -3.56 3.23
C THR A 57 -2.39 -4.58 2.49
N LEU A 58 -3.14 -5.42 3.18
CA LEU A 58 -4.04 -6.41 2.58
C LEU A 58 -5.24 -5.76 1.90
N SER A 59 -5.84 -4.74 2.54
CA SER A 59 -6.91 -3.95 1.92
C SER A 59 -6.44 -3.24 0.65
N CYS A 60 -5.14 -2.91 0.56
CA CYS A 60 -4.55 -2.37 -0.66
C CYS A 60 -4.61 -3.39 -1.80
N LEU A 61 -4.19 -4.64 -1.56
CA LEU A 61 -4.27 -5.72 -2.56
C LEU A 61 -5.71 -5.93 -3.03
N GLN A 62 -6.66 -6.05 -2.11
CA GLN A 62 -8.09 -6.19 -2.44
C GLN A 62 -8.62 -4.98 -3.23
N ARG A 63 -8.21 -3.77 -2.88
CA ARG A 63 -8.61 -2.55 -3.59
C ARG A 63 -8.11 -2.56 -5.03
N LEU A 64 -6.88 -2.99 -5.28
CA LEU A 64 -6.32 -3.12 -6.62
C LEU A 64 -7.10 -4.14 -7.46
N GLU A 65 -7.45 -5.30 -6.88
CA GLU A 65 -8.31 -6.29 -7.54
C GLU A 65 -9.69 -5.71 -7.87
N ASN A 66 -10.31 -4.98 -6.95
CA ASN A 66 -11.60 -4.31 -7.16
C ASN A 66 -11.54 -3.21 -8.22
N LEU A 67 -10.37 -2.64 -8.48
CA LEU A 67 -10.08 -1.72 -9.58
C LEU A 67 -9.73 -2.46 -10.88
N GLY A 68 -10.02 -3.77 -10.98
CA GLY A 68 -9.83 -4.55 -12.18
C GLY A 68 -8.39 -4.95 -12.49
N VAL A 69 -7.43 -4.76 -11.56
CA VAL A 69 -6.06 -5.22 -11.75
C VAL A 69 -5.98 -6.71 -11.45
N GLU A 70 -5.59 -7.50 -12.44
CA GLU A 70 -5.45 -8.94 -12.28
C GLU A 70 -4.39 -9.28 -11.22
N ARG A 71 -4.67 -10.29 -10.39
CA ARG A 71 -3.79 -10.74 -9.32
C ARG A 71 -2.39 -11.14 -9.81
N ALA A 72 -2.32 -11.74 -10.99
CA ALA A 72 -1.04 -12.06 -11.62
C ALA A 72 -0.22 -10.80 -11.93
N LEU A 73 -0.87 -9.75 -12.46
CA LEU A 73 -0.20 -8.48 -12.75
C LEU A 73 0.25 -7.77 -11.47
N ILE A 74 -0.55 -7.82 -10.39
CA ILE A 74 -0.15 -7.33 -9.08
C ILE A 74 1.10 -8.09 -8.59
N ALA A 75 1.11 -9.42 -8.68
CA ALA A 75 2.23 -10.25 -8.28
C ALA A 75 3.52 -9.95 -9.06
N ASP A 76 3.39 -9.65 -10.36
CA ASP A 76 4.54 -9.43 -11.23
C ASP A 76 5.17 -8.03 -11.10
N THR A 77 4.40 -7.04 -10.63
CA THR A 77 4.82 -5.64 -10.67
C THR A 77 4.88 -4.95 -9.32
N LEU A 78 4.04 -5.36 -8.34
CA LEU A 78 4.01 -4.71 -7.03
C LEU A 78 5.21 -5.12 -6.18
N LEU A 79 6.02 -4.15 -5.77
CA LEU A 79 7.22 -4.38 -4.98
C LEU A 79 6.98 -4.20 -3.48
N LEU A 80 6.20 -3.19 -3.12
CA LEU A 80 6.02 -2.78 -1.74
C LEU A 80 4.66 -2.12 -1.53
N VAL A 81 4.04 -2.41 -0.40
CA VAL A 81 2.88 -1.66 0.11
C VAL A 81 3.23 -1.08 1.48
N LEU A 82 3.02 0.22 1.63
CA LEU A 82 3.17 0.94 2.90
C LEU A 82 1.83 1.56 3.28
N SER A 83 1.25 1.12 4.39
CA SER A 83 0.10 1.77 5.02
C SER A 83 0.55 2.55 6.24
N GLN A 84 0.05 3.77 6.43
CA GLN A 84 0.48 4.61 7.54
C GLN A 84 -0.68 5.34 8.24
N ARG A 85 -0.46 5.66 9.51
CA ARG A 85 -1.29 6.54 10.34
C ARG A 85 -0.39 7.54 11.04
N LEU A 86 -0.90 8.74 11.28
CA LEU A 86 -0.17 9.76 12.03
C LEU A 86 -0.71 9.83 13.46
N VAL A 87 0.19 9.71 14.44
CA VAL A 87 -0.09 9.81 15.88
C VAL A 87 0.67 10.96 16.50
N ARG A 88 0.21 11.50 17.64
CA ARG A 88 0.90 12.57 18.35
C ARG A 88 2.16 12.05 19.02
N SER A 89 3.25 12.78 18.84
CA SER A 89 4.52 12.51 19.51
C SER A 89 4.58 13.12 20.89
N LEU A 90 5.30 12.47 21.83
CA LEU A 90 5.58 13.02 23.17
C LEU A 90 6.47 14.27 23.13
N VAL A 91 7.28 14.41 22.10
CA VAL A 91 8.19 15.55 21.92
C VAL A 91 7.64 16.65 21.02
N GLY A 92 6.36 16.54 20.64
CA GLY A 92 5.65 17.49 19.76
C GLY A 92 5.57 17.02 18.32
N GLY A 93 4.58 17.54 17.60
CA GLY A 93 4.27 17.13 16.23
C GLY A 93 3.61 15.77 16.12
N ARG A 94 3.73 15.13 14.95
CA ARG A 94 3.17 13.81 14.66
C ARG A 94 4.24 12.88 14.10
N LEU A 95 4.12 11.60 14.44
CA LEU A 95 4.98 10.52 13.92
C LEU A 95 4.13 9.52 13.12
N PRO A 96 4.68 8.93 12.05
CA PRO A 96 4.00 7.87 11.31
C PRO A 96 4.12 6.54 12.06
N VAL A 97 2.99 5.90 12.33
CA VAL A 97 2.90 4.47 12.62
C VAL A 97 2.57 3.78 11.32
N TYR A 98 3.30 2.74 10.94
CA TYR A 98 3.16 2.14 9.62
C TYR A 98 3.10 0.62 9.66
N GLU A 99 2.47 0.08 8.66
CA GLU A 99 2.49 -1.32 8.25
C GLU A 99 3.19 -1.42 6.89
N LEU A 100 4.05 -2.40 6.72
CA LEU A 100 4.83 -2.57 5.51
C LEU A 100 4.83 -4.02 5.06
N LEU A 101 4.53 -4.24 3.79
CA LEU A 101 4.58 -5.54 3.12
C LEU A 101 5.47 -5.43 1.88
N ARG A 102 6.58 -6.17 1.85
CA ARG A 102 7.41 -6.33 0.66
C ARG A 102 7.04 -7.62 -0.06
N LEU A 103 6.82 -7.52 -1.36
CA LEU A 103 6.55 -8.68 -2.19
C LEU A 103 7.88 -9.27 -2.68
N ASP A 104 8.17 -10.48 -2.21
CA ASP A 104 9.24 -11.33 -2.73
C ASP A 104 8.67 -12.44 -3.61
N GLU A 105 9.52 -13.25 -4.21
CA GLU A 105 9.12 -14.33 -5.14
C GLU A 105 8.12 -15.30 -4.51
N THR A 106 8.26 -15.64 -3.21
CA THR A 106 7.35 -16.54 -2.52
C THR A 106 5.95 -15.93 -2.36
N LEU A 107 5.89 -14.65 -1.96
CA LEU A 107 4.62 -13.95 -1.82
C LEU A 107 3.95 -13.70 -3.17
N GLN A 108 4.73 -13.39 -4.20
CA GLN A 108 4.26 -13.28 -5.58
C GLN A 108 3.64 -14.59 -6.08
N ASP A 109 4.29 -15.75 -5.83
CA ASP A 109 3.75 -17.06 -6.18
C ASP A 109 2.45 -17.37 -5.42
N ARG A 110 2.38 -17.06 -4.13
CA ARG A 110 1.16 -17.18 -3.33
C ARG A 110 0.01 -16.32 -3.89
N LEU A 111 0.31 -15.09 -4.31
CA LEU A 111 -0.67 -14.21 -4.96
C LEU A 111 -1.19 -14.80 -6.27
N ARG A 112 -0.29 -15.30 -7.14
CA ARG A 112 -0.69 -15.95 -8.41
C ARG A 112 -1.58 -17.18 -8.18
N ARG A 113 -1.33 -17.95 -7.11
CA ARG A 113 -2.14 -19.10 -6.71
C ARG A 113 -3.46 -18.74 -6.05
N GLN A 114 -3.74 -17.46 -5.87
CA GLN A 114 -4.99 -16.95 -5.27
C GLN A 114 -5.25 -17.49 -3.85
N LEU A 115 -4.19 -17.67 -3.05
CA LEU A 115 -4.32 -18.13 -1.68
C LEU A 115 -5.16 -17.15 -0.84
N ALA A 116 -5.83 -17.67 0.17
CA ALA A 116 -6.56 -16.87 1.13
C ALA A 116 -5.61 -15.96 1.94
N THR A 117 -6.15 -14.94 2.58
CA THR A 117 -5.35 -13.89 3.25
C THR A 117 -4.46 -14.45 4.36
N ASP A 118 -4.94 -15.41 5.14
CA ASP A 118 -4.21 -16.09 6.20
C ASP A 118 -3.07 -16.96 5.64
N GLU A 119 -3.30 -17.66 4.53
CA GLU A 119 -2.29 -18.41 3.81
C GLU A 119 -1.28 -17.50 3.11
N LEU A 120 -1.75 -16.36 2.58
CA LEU A 120 -0.91 -15.39 1.89
C LEU A 120 0.21 -14.88 2.80
N LEU A 121 -0.11 -14.50 4.05
CA LEU A 121 0.82 -14.00 5.05
C LEU A 121 1.31 -15.08 6.03
N ALA A 122 1.00 -16.37 5.81
CA ALA A 122 1.54 -17.43 6.62
C ALA A 122 3.08 -17.36 6.68
N PRO A 123 3.70 -17.41 7.87
CA PRO A 123 5.14 -17.18 8.04
C PRO A 123 5.99 -18.11 7.16
N TYR A 124 7.03 -17.56 6.54
CA TYR A 124 8.07 -18.28 5.81
C TYR A 124 9.42 -17.54 5.93
N PRO A 125 10.56 -18.23 5.75
CA PRO A 125 11.86 -17.56 5.75
C PRO A 125 11.94 -16.50 4.62
N GLY A 126 12.24 -15.26 4.99
CA GLY A 126 12.33 -14.15 4.03
C GLY A 126 11.08 -13.27 3.95
N LEU A 127 9.94 -13.67 4.52
CA LEU A 127 8.76 -12.79 4.58
C LEU A 127 9.12 -11.48 5.28
N TYR A 128 9.03 -10.39 4.55
CA TYR A 128 9.18 -9.06 5.12
C TYR A 128 7.81 -8.38 5.24
N PHE A 129 7.15 -8.69 6.34
CA PHE A 129 5.92 -8.05 6.78
C PHE A 129 6.12 -7.46 8.17
N ARG A 130 5.88 -6.16 8.30
CA ARG A 130 5.86 -5.46 9.59
C ARG A 130 4.45 -4.94 9.82
N SER A 131 3.77 -5.49 10.81
CA SER A 131 2.43 -5.04 11.16
C SER A 131 2.45 -3.66 11.85
N ILE A 132 1.29 -2.98 11.82
CA ILE A 132 1.11 -1.73 12.55
C ILE A 132 1.31 -1.92 14.05
N ALA A 133 0.93 -3.07 14.61
CA ALA A 133 1.13 -3.42 16.02
C ALA A 133 2.63 -3.47 16.38
N GLN A 134 3.44 -4.15 15.58
CA GLN A 134 4.89 -4.22 15.80
C GLN A 134 5.56 -2.84 15.74
N THR A 135 5.10 -1.96 14.85
CA THR A 135 5.61 -0.58 14.79
C THR A 135 5.16 0.20 16.03
N ALA A 136 3.90 0.07 16.45
CA ALA A 136 3.35 0.70 17.64
C ALA A 136 4.08 0.26 18.92
N GLU A 137 4.31 -1.04 19.11
CA GLU A 137 5.08 -1.57 20.25
C GLU A 137 6.50 -1.00 20.32
N ARG A 138 7.17 -0.88 19.17
CA ARG A 138 8.48 -0.26 19.11
C ARG A 138 8.41 1.20 19.56
N MET A 139 7.45 1.97 19.07
CA MET A 139 7.30 3.38 19.43
C MET A 139 7.00 3.58 20.91
N LEU A 140 6.23 2.67 21.55
CA LEU A 140 6.00 2.68 23.00
C LEU A 140 7.30 2.38 23.77
N ARG A 141 8.04 1.37 23.36
CA ARG A 141 9.32 0.98 23.97
C ARG A 141 10.35 2.11 23.90
N ASP A 142 10.38 2.82 22.78
CA ASP A 142 11.29 3.94 22.53
C ASP A 142 10.76 5.26 23.14
N HIS A 143 9.64 5.24 23.89
CA HIS A 143 9.01 6.39 24.55
C HIS A 143 8.71 7.57 23.59
N LEU A 144 8.30 7.26 22.36
CA LEU A 144 7.98 8.26 21.32
C LEU A 144 6.55 8.76 21.37
N VAL A 145 5.63 7.92 21.83
CA VAL A 145 4.17 8.15 21.84
C VAL A 145 3.53 7.62 23.11
N ARG A 146 2.30 8.05 23.41
CA ARG A 146 1.46 7.49 24.48
C ARG A 146 0.64 6.32 23.96
N LYS A 147 0.27 5.39 24.83
CA LYS A 147 -0.56 4.23 24.48
C LYS A 147 -1.92 4.65 23.93
N GLU A 148 -2.54 5.66 24.52
CA GLU A 148 -3.87 6.17 24.15
C GLU A 148 -3.92 6.70 22.71
N GLU A 149 -2.78 7.14 22.16
CA GLU A 149 -2.68 7.58 20.74
C GLU A 149 -2.67 6.41 19.77
N LEU A 150 -2.32 5.22 20.22
CA LEU A 150 -2.20 4.01 19.40
C LEU A 150 -3.46 3.14 19.43
N GLU A 151 -4.20 3.12 20.54
CA GLU A 151 -5.41 2.30 20.71
C GLU A 151 -6.42 2.42 19.55
N PRO A 152 -6.71 3.61 18.98
CA PRO A 152 -7.68 3.74 17.90
C PRO A 152 -7.22 3.15 16.57
N ILE A 153 -5.91 2.87 16.41
CA ILE A 153 -5.33 2.42 15.15
C ILE A 153 -4.86 0.97 15.19
N LEU A 154 -4.79 0.37 16.38
CA LEU A 154 -4.46 -1.05 16.54
C LEU A 154 -5.67 -1.91 16.17
N PRO A 155 -5.45 -3.10 15.61
CA PRO A 155 -6.51 -4.10 15.46
C PRO A 155 -7.15 -4.38 16.83
N ILE A 156 -8.48 -4.48 16.86
CA ILE A 156 -9.18 -4.90 18.08
C ILE A 156 -8.81 -6.37 18.30
N ASP A 157 -8.07 -6.65 19.37
CA ASP A 157 -7.74 -8.02 19.76
C ASP A 157 -9.05 -8.77 20.06
N SER A 158 -9.35 -9.76 19.23
CA SER A 158 -10.51 -10.64 19.40
C SER A 158 -10.43 -11.53 20.66
N GLU A 159 -9.33 -11.45 21.42
CA GLU A 159 -9.10 -12.25 22.63
C GLU A 159 -9.58 -11.57 23.95
N SER A 160 -9.96 -10.30 23.92
CA SER A 160 -10.40 -9.58 25.15
C SER A 160 -11.90 -9.76 25.46
N GLN A 161 -12.61 -10.65 24.76
CA GLN A 161 -14.05 -10.93 25.01
C GLN A 161 -14.32 -12.41 25.38
N ARG A 162 -13.40 -13.05 26.12
CA ARG A 162 -13.72 -14.34 26.75
C ARG A 162 -13.51 -14.29 28.25
#